data_498325514357ab99c4f8520c0513c5ed
#
_entry.id   498325514357ab99c4f8520c0513c5ed
#
_cell.length_a   1.000
_cell.length_b   1.000
_cell.length_c   1.000
_cell.angle_alpha   90.00
_cell.angle_beta   90.00
_cell.angle_gamma   90.00
#
_symmetry.space_group_name_H-M   'P 1'
#
loop_
_entity.id
_entity.type
_entity.pdbx_description
1 polymer ?
#
loop_
_entity_poly.entity_id
_entity_poly.type
_entity_poly.pdbx_seq_one_letter_code
_entity_poly.pdbx_strand_id
1 'polypeptide(L)'
;VSQSQKQLARENLLEFDKQGCNLFVRVNDLDSAFVRDDLACLEKCGEVGIMLSKSEDPHAITQWLEQHSVTRQILCLSETVMGFAHTSALMQHENVIGCAFGHFDFSTDLGCEADISLLAPYRADLVLQSKLHGKAAPLDCVTADISQIDQLKLDCVDAKRRGFGGKLLIHPSQVKPAQSIFLPSKDDYEKAKELVAVTASQAVIQFEGRMIDKPILKKAEQLIEKYDRLMESKVFDAHR
;
A
#
# COMPACT_ATOMS: atom_id res chain seq x y z
N VAL A 1 -4.39 3.50 18.74
CA VAL A 1 -5.11 3.25 20.01
C VAL A 1 -4.64 4.18 21.11
N SER A 2 -5.52 4.52 22.06
CA SER A 2 -5.16 5.35 23.23
C SER A 2 -4.12 4.64 24.09
N GLN A 3 -3.37 5.41 24.90
CA GLN A 3 -2.33 4.87 25.76
C GLN A 3 -2.85 3.76 26.70
N SER A 4 -4.02 3.94 27.27
CA SER A 4 -4.66 2.96 28.16
C SER A 4 -5.11 1.66 27.45
N GLN A 5 -5.24 1.67 26.15
CA GLN A 5 -5.71 0.53 25.35
C GLN A 5 -4.57 -0.21 24.62
N LYS A 6 -3.33 0.27 24.72
CA LYS A 6 -2.20 -0.34 24.00
C LYS A 6 -1.95 -1.79 24.42
N GLN A 7 -2.05 -2.08 25.72
CA GLN A 7 -1.87 -3.43 26.21
C GLN A 7 -2.97 -4.37 25.69
N LEU A 8 -4.22 -3.97 25.77
CA LEU A 8 -5.35 -4.73 25.23
C LEU A 8 -5.22 -4.96 23.73
N ALA A 9 -4.73 -3.96 22.98
CA ALA A 9 -4.51 -4.09 21.55
C ALA A 9 -3.44 -5.15 21.22
N ARG A 10 -2.38 -5.25 22.00
CA ARG A 10 -1.35 -6.31 21.87
C ARG A 10 -1.92 -7.69 22.18
N GLU A 11 -2.72 -7.81 23.23
CA GLU A 11 -3.39 -9.06 23.61
C GLU A 11 -4.31 -9.53 22.48
N ASN A 12 -5.16 -8.66 21.96
CA ASN A 12 -6.02 -8.95 20.81
C ASN A 12 -5.23 -9.35 19.54
N LEU A 13 -4.07 -8.75 19.32
CA LEU A 13 -3.21 -9.11 18.19
C LEU A 13 -2.66 -10.53 18.30
N LEU A 14 -2.31 -10.99 19.51
CA LEU A 14 -1.82 -12.35 19.75
C LEU A 14 -2.90 -13.41 19.48
N GLU A 15 -4.16 -13.07 19.72
CA GLU A 15 -5.32 -13.94 19.48
C GLU A 15 -5.86 -13.85 18.04
N PHE A 16 -5.37 -12.87 17.26
CA PHE A 16 -5.89 -12.63 15.90
C PHE A 16 -5.50 -13.75 14.94
N ASP A 17 -6.50 -14.43 14.40
CA ASP A 17 -6.32 -15.42 13.33
C ASP A 17 -6.11 -14.72 11.98
N LYS A 18 -4.92 -14.83 11.42
CA LYS A 18 -4.53 -14.20 10.16
C LYS A 18 -5.22 -14.82 8.93
N GLN A 19 -5.78 -16.03 9.03
CA GLN A 19 -6.45 -16.75 7.94
C GLN A 19 -5.69 -16.72 6.60
N GLY A 20 -4.36 -16.78 6.64
CA GLY A 20 -3.50 -16.72 5.45
C GLY A 20 -3.30 -15.31 4.85
N CYS A 21 -3.77 -14.26 5.50
CA CYS A 21 -3.52 -12.88 5.07
C CYS A 21 -2.10 -12.41 5.41
N ASN A 22 -1.50 -11.62 4.53
CA ASN A 22 -0.29 -10.86 4.84
C ASN A 22 -0.66 -9.71 5.79
N LEU A 23 -0.37 -9.88 7.08
CA LEU A 23 -0.69 -8.91 8.10
C LEU A 23 0.48 -7.94 8.31
N PHE A 24 0.19 -6.64 8.26
CA PHE A 24 1.09 -5.58 8.71
C PHE A 24 0.48 -4.89 9.93
N VAL A 25 1.30 -4.67 10.95
CA VAL A 25 0.87 -3.99 12.18
C VAL A 25 1.56 -2.64 12.28
N ARG A 26 0.76 -1.58 12.41
CA ARG A 26 1.31 -0.25 12.67
C ARG A 26 1.77 -0.16 14.12
N VAL A 27 3.08 -0.02 14.28
CA VAL A 27 3.73 0.19 15.58
C VAL A 27 3.81 1.67 15.92
N ASN A 28 4.10 1.97 17.17
CA ASN A 28 4.41 3.32 17.60
C ASN A 28 5.71 3.80 16.94
N ASP A 29 5.92 5.12 16.89
CA ASP A 29 7.18 5.70 16.40
C ASP A 29 8.39 5.21 17.21
N LEU A 30 9.58 5.31 16.64
CA LEU A 30 10.81 4.75 17.21
C LEU A 30 11.19 5.37 18.56
N ASP A 31 10.83 6.63 18.78
CA ASP A 31 11.11 7.37 20.02
C ASP A 31 10.06 7.12 21.09
N SER A 32 9.01 6.39 20.78
CA SER A 32 7.94 6.08 21.71
C SER A 32 8.39 5.09 22.79
N ALA A 33 8.04 5.37 24.04
CA ALA A 33 8.24 4.42 25.15
C ALA A 33 7.53 3.06 24.92
N PHE A 34 6.59 2.97 23.99
CA PHE A 34 5.79 1.78 23.73
C PHE A 34 6.33 0.89 22.60
N VAL A 35 7.28 1.35 21.80
CA VAL A 35 7.77 0.59 20.63
C VAL A 35 8.43 -0.74 21.02
N ARG A 36 9.13 -0.78 22.16
CA ARG A 36 9.72 -2.03 22.67
C ARG A 36 8.69 -3.11 22.94
N ASP A 37 7.60 -2.73 23.59
CA ASP A 37 6.52 -3.66 23.90
C ASP A 37 5.78 -4.10 22.62
N ASP A 38 5.66 -3.21 21.65
CA ASP A 38 5.09 -3.55 20.35
C ASP A 38 5.92 -4.63 19.64
N LEU A 39 7.26 -4.46 19.62
CA LEU A 39 8.17 -5.45 19.03
C LEU A 39 8.12 -6.79 19.76
N ALA A 40 8.18 -6.77 21.09
CA ALA A 40 8.10 -7.99 21.89
C ALA A 40 6.76 -8.74 21.68
N CYS A 41 5.69 -8.02 21.38
CA CYS A 41 4.43 -8.61 20.96
C CYS A 41 4.54 -9.22 19.55
N LEU A 42 5.11 -8.50 18.60
CA LEU A 42 5.25 -8.98 17.22
C LEU A 42 6.12 -10.23 17.10
N GLU A 43 7.16 -10.36 17.93
CA GLU A 43 7.99 -11.58 17.98
C GLU A 43 7.15 -12.85 18.23
N LYS A 44 6.07 -12.73 18.99
CA LYS A 44 5.14 -13.83 19.30
C LYS A 44 4.09 -14.06 18.21
N CYS A 45 3.92 -13.10 17.30
CA CYS A 45 2.88 -13.17 16.26
C CYS A 45 3.29 -13.94 14.99
N GLY A 46 4.50 -14.52 14.93
CA GLY A 46 5.02 -15.18 13.73
C GLY A 46 5.29 -14.19 12.59
N GLU A 47 5.00 -14.57 11.33
CA GLU A 47 5.25 -13.73 10.17
C GLU A 47 4.22 -12.59 10.07
N VAL A 48 4.59 -11.43 10.56
CA VAL A 48 3.82 -10.17 10.51
C VAL A 48 4.75 -9.06 10.07
N GLY A 49 4.36 -8.28 9.08
CA GLY A 49 5.09 -7.08 8.66
C GLY A 49 4.85 -5.90 9.62
N ILE A 50 5.68 -4.90 9.51
CA ILE A 50 5.61 -3.68 10.33
C ILE A 50 5.20 -2.51 9.44
N MET A 51 4.18 -1.76 9.84
CA MET A 51 3.95 -0.42 9.33
C MET A 51 4.57 0.57 10.32
N LEU A 52 5.59 1.30 9.87
CA LEU A 52 6.34 2.22 10.71
C LEU A 52 5.79 3.63 10.57
N SER A 53 5.25 4.17 11.67
CA SER A 53 4.78 5.56 11.75
C SER A 53 5.96 6.53 11.75
N LYS A 54 5.75 7.76 11.26
CA LYS A 54 6.75 8.84 11.27
C LYS A 54 8.15 8.41 10.83
N SER A 55 8.19 7.76 9.67
CA SER A 55 9.46 7.28 9.09
C SER A 55 10.28 8.47 8.57
N GLU A 56 11.00 9.16 9.45
CA GLU A 56 11.67 10.45 9.15
C GLU A 56 13.16 10.31 8.92
N ASP A 57 13.85 9.53 9.73
CA ASP A 57 15.31 9.38 9.66
C ASP A 57 15.72 7.98 9.18
N PRO A 58 16.23 7.84 7.95
CA PRO A 58 16.69 6.56 7.42
C PRO A 58 17.81 5.92 8.25
N HIS A 59 18.72 6.72 8.83
CA HIS A 59 19.81 6.20 9.65
C HIS A 59 19.31 5.67 10.99
N ALA A 60 18.44 6.43 11.66
CA ALA A 60 17.83 5.98 12.91
C ALA A 60 17.02 4.70 12.70
N ILE A 61 16.27 4.61 11.58
CA ILE A 61 15.51 3.41 11.24
C ILE A 61 16.44 2.23 10.99
N THR A 62 17.50 2.38 10.20
CA THR A 62 18.47 1.32 9.94
C THR A 62 19.11 0.84 11.23
N GLN A 63 19.61 1.75 12.06
CA GLN A 63 20.22 1.43 13.35
C GLN A 63 19.24 0.70 14.26
N TRP A 64 17.99 1.15 14.31
CA TRP A 64 16.96 0.53 15.11
C TRP A 64 16.64 -0.91 14.65
N LEU A 65 16.56 -1.15 13.34
CA LEU A 65 16.34 -2.47 12.76
C LEU A 65 17.48 -3.44 13.10
N GLU A 66 18.73 -2.98 13.02
CA GLU A 66 19.92 -3.76 13.36
C GLU A 66 19.96 -4.09 14.87
N GLN A 67 19.74 -3.10 15.74
CA GLN A 67 19.75 -3.27 17.18
C GLN A 67 18.69 -4.28 17.69
N HIS A 68 17.57 -4.36 17.02
CA HIS A 68 16.48 -5.27 17.38
C HIS A 68 16.42 -6.52 16.52
N SER A 69 17.43 -6.72 15.64
CA SER A 69 17.49 -7.85 14.70
C SER A 69 16.20 -8.03 13.89
N VAL A 70 15.59 -6.92 13.47
CA VAL A 70 14.32 -6.95 12.74
C VAL A 70 14.57 -7.36 11.29
N THR A 71 14.12 -8.54 10.93
CA THR A 71 14.19 -9.08 9.54
C THR A 71 12.85 -8.99 8.81
N ARG A 72 11.84 -8.37 9.41
CA ARG A 72 10.47 -8.30 8.91
C ARG A 72 10.33 -7.28 7.78
N GLN A 73 9.36 -7.51 6.92
CA GLN A 73 8.96 -6.54 5.90
C GLN A 73 8.41 -5.26 6.54
N ILE A 74 8.82 -4.12 5.99
CA ILE A 74 8.47 -2.80 6.50
C ILE A 74 7.70 -2.03 5.44
N LEU A 75 6.61 -1.41 5.87
CA LEU A 75 5.86 -0.42 5.13
C LEU A 75 6.02 0.93 5.84
N CYS A 76 6.70 1.89 5.21
CA CYS A 76 6.92 3.20 5.78
C CYS A 76 5.67 4.08 5.61
N LEU A 77 5.25 4.77 6.68
CA LEU A 77 4.17 5.74 6.61
C LEU A 77 4.77 7.14 6.39
N SER A 78 4.62 7.68 5.17
CA SER A 78 5.04 9.04 4.81
C SER A 78 3.95 10.02 5.24
N GLU A 79 4.07 10.53 6.45
CA GLU A 79 3.06 11.39 7.11
C GLU A 79 3.65 12.68 7.68
N THR A 80 4.94 12.95 7.43
CA THR A 80 5.63 14.19 7.79
C THR A 80 6.44 14.72 6.61
N VAL A 81 6.75 16.00 6.59
CA VAL A 81 7.56 16.63 5.55
C VAL A 81 8.96 16.04 5.52
N MET A 82 9.57 15.79 6.68
CA MET A 82 10.88 15.13 6.76
C MET A 82 10.85 13.70 6.26
N GLY A 83 9.87 12.91 6.68
CA GLY A 83 9.70 11.53 6.20
C GLY A 83 9.46 11.48 4.69
N PHE A 84 8.72 12.43 4.16
CA PHE A 84 8.52 12.58 2.72
C PHE A 84 9.84 12.91 2.00
N ALA A 85 10.60 13.88 2.49
CA ALA A 85 11.89 14.27 1.92
C ALA A 85 12.90 13.10 1.90
N HIS A 86 12.82 12.20 2.86
CA HIS A 86 13.71 11.05 2.98
C HIS A 86 13.16 9.75 2.37
N THR A 87 11.99 9.79 1.71
CA THR A 87 11.34 8.60 1.12
C THR A 87 12.30 7.79 0.23
N SER A 88 13.09 8.47 -0.61
CA SER A 88 14.07 7.82 -1.49
C SER A 88 15.12 7.02 -0.71
N ALA A 89 15.66 7.59 0.37
CA ALA A 89 16.65 6.91 1.21
C ALA A 89 16.04 5.74 1.98
N LEU A 90 14.83 5.89 2.51
CA LEU A 90 14.07 4.81 3.16
C LEU A 90 13.81 3.65 2.20
N MET A 91 13.48 3.93 0.96
CA MET A 91 13.21 2.91 -0.06
C MET A 91 14.47 2.11 -0.46
N GLN A 92 15.68 2.57 -0.15
CA GLN A 92 16.91 1.81 -0.41
C GLN A 92 17.10 0.66 0.58
N HIS A 93 16.51 0.72 1.76
CA HIS A 93 16.63 -0.35 2.75
C HIS A 93 15.95 -1.64 2.26
N GLU A 94 16.64 -2.77 2.39
CA GLU A 94 16.17 -4.07 1.87
C GLU A 94 14.83 -4.51 2.45
N ASN A 95 14.63 -4.30 3.76
CA ASN A 95 13.41 -4.69 4.46
C ASN A 95 12.20 -3.79 4.13
N VAL A 96 12.43 -2.60 3.58
CA VAL A 96 11.35 -1.70 3.17
C VAL A 96 10.77 -2.19 1.85
N ILE A 97 9.52 -2.61 1.87
CA ILE A 97 8.82 -3.12 0.68
C ILE A 97 8.00 -2.06 -0.04
N GLY A 98 7.72 -0.92 0.61
CA GLY A 98 6.91 0.17 0.06
C GLY A 98 6.56 1.22 1.10
N CYS A 99 5.65 2.11 0.75
CA CYS A 99 5.15 3.14 1.65
C CYS A 99 3.64 3.33 1.55
N ALA A 100 3.11 4.06 2.52
CA ALA A 100 1.74 4.56 2.54
C ALA A 100 1.75 6.07 2.78
N PHE A 101 0.73 6.79 2.31
CA PHE A 101 0.63 8.24 2.46
C PHE A 101 -0.34 8.63 3.59
N GLY A 102 0.18 9.28 4.62
CA GLY A 102 -0.59 9.81 5.75
C GLY A 102 -0.92 11.29 5.57
N HIS A 103 -1.86 11.62 4.68
CA HIS A 103 -2.10 12.97 4.20
C HIS A 103 -2.56 13.98 5.27
N PHE A 104 -3.27 13.55 6.32
CA PHE A 104 -3.72 14.47 7.38
C PHE A 104 -2.55 15.00 8.21
N ASP A 105 -1.70 14.09 8.68
CA ASP A 105 -0.52 14.49 9.46
C ASP A 105 0.47 15.24 8.56
N PHE A 106 0.67 14.78 7.32
CA PHE A 106 1.50 15.44 6.33
C PHE A 106 1.04 16.88 6.03
N SER A 107 -0.25 17.11 5.78
CA SER A 107 -0.76 18.45 5.50
C SER A 107 -0.70 19.37 6.72
N THR A 108 -0.89 18.82 7.92
CA THR A 108 -0.72 19.56 9.18
C THR A 108 0.74 20.02 9.34
N ASP A 109 1.69 19.12 9.12
CA ASP A 109 3.13 19.42 9.20
C ASP A 109 3.58 20.40 8.09
N LEU A 110 3.03 20.25 6.88
CA LEU A 110 3.29 21.15 5.76
C LEU A 110 2.62 22.53 5.93
N GLY A 111 1.59 22.64 6.77
CA GLY A 111 0.84 23.88 6.99
C GLY A 111 -0.18 24.18 5.88
N CYS A 112 -0.77 23.15 5.24
CA CYS A 112 -1.78 23.30 4.20
C CYS A 112 -3.06 22.52 4.52
N GLU A 113 -4.09 22.72 3.70
CA GLU A 113 -5.32 21.92 3.79
C GLU A 113 -5.08 20.47 3.32
N ALA A 114 -5.77 19.53 3.96
CA ALA A 114 -5.71 18.11 3.61
C ALA A 114 -6.55 17.79 2.34
N ASP A 115 -6.35 18.57 1.29
CA ASP A 115 -7.02 18.41 -0.01
C ASP A 115 -6.17 17.53 -0.93
N ILE A 116 -6.76 16.45 -1.43
CA ILE A 116 -6.08 15.48 -2.31
C ILE A 116 -5.58 16.15 -3.60
N SER A 117 -6.25 17.18 -4.09
CA SER A 117 -5.84 17.91 -5.30
C SER A 117 -4.59 18.77 -5.05
N LEU A 118 -4.51 19.44 -3.90
CA LEU A 118 -3.32 20.17 -3.47
C LEU A 118 -2.13 19.25 -3.22
N LEU A 119 -2.39 18.06 -2.72
CA LEU A 119 -1.37 17.06 -2.43
C LEU A 119 -0.98 16.18 -3.64
N ALA A 120 -1.56 16.44 -4.82
CA ALA A 120 -1.30 15.66 -6.03
C ALA A 120 0.18 15.54 -6.42
N PRO A 121 1.04 16.59 -6.30
CA PRO A 121 2.47 16.48 -6.59
C PRO A 121 3.18 15.48 -5.68
N TYR A 122 2.90 15.50 -4.40
CA TYR A 122 3.50 14.59 -3.41
C TYR A 122 3.05 13.14 -3.65
N ARG A 123 1.77 12.93 -3.94
CA ARG A 123 1.23 11.63 -4.31
C ARG A 123 1.91 11.06 -5.57
N ALA A 124 2.14 11.90 -6.57
CA ALA A 124 2.84 11.48 -7.80
C ALA A 124 4.30 11.11 -7.51
N ASP A 125 4.99 11.86 -6.65
CA ASP A 125 6.37 11.57 -6.28
C ASP A 125 6.49 10.26 -5.50
N LEU A 126 5.60 9.93 -4.56
CA LEU A 126 5.60 8.63 -3.88
C LEU A 126 5.51 7.45 -4.85
N VAL A 127 4.67 7.56 -5.88
CA VAL A 127 4.57 6.54 -6.92
C VAL A 127 5.86 6.45 -7.73
N LEU A 128 6.45 7.59 -8.07
CA LEU A 128 7.72 7.67 -8.79
C LEU A 128 8.86 7.03 -7.97
N GLN A 129 9.01 7.41 -6.69
CA GLN A 129 10.04 6.87 -5.79
C GLN A 129 9.88 5.35 -5.60
N SER A 130 8.67 4.87 -5.36
CA SER A 130 8.42 3.42 -5.24
C SER A 130 8.86 2.67 -6.50
N LYS A 131 8.56 3.22 -7.67
CA LYS A 131 8.93 2.61 -8.95
C LYS A 131 10.44 2.67 -9.21
N LEU A 132 11.08 3.80 -8.90
CA LEU A 132 12.52 4.02 -9.06
C LEU A 132 13.33 3.00 -8.26
N HIS A 133 12.90 2.71 -7.04
CA HIS A 133 13.57 1.76 -6.15
C HIS A 133 13.07 0.31 -6.27
N GLY A 134 12.23 -0.02 -7.26
CA GLY A 134 11.70 -1.37 -7.47
C GLY A 134 10.80 -1.89 -6.35
N LYS A 135 10.23 -0.99 -5.54
CA LYS A 135 9.34 -1.33 -4.43
C LYS A 135 7.90 -1.53 -4.90
N ALA A 136 7.06 -2.08 -4.02
CA ALA A 136 5.63 -2.19 -4.27
C ALA A 136 5.00 -0.80 -4.53
N ALA A 137 3.95 -0.76 -5.35
CA ALA A 137 3.18 0.47 -5.53
C ALA A 137 2.63 0.96 -4.18
N PRO A 138 2.73 2.27 -3.88
CA PRO A 138 2.38 2.78 -2.56
C PRO A 138 0.89 2.64 -2.26
N LEU A 139 0.53 2.73 -0.98
CA LEU A 139 -0.86 2.86 -0.54
C LEU A 139 -1.24 4.33 -0.43
N ASP A 140 -2.34 4.70 -1.06
CA ASP A 140 -2.87 6.07 -1.00
C ASP A 140 -3.52 6.36 0.36
N CYS A 141 -3.76 7.62 0.63
CA CYS A 141 -4.34 8.15 1.86
C CYS A 141 -5.78 7.69 2.12
N VAL A 142 -6.29 7.92 3.32
CA VAL A 142 -7.67 7.56 3.70
C VAL A 142 -8.72 8.49 3.07
N THR A 143 -9.96 8.01 2.98
CA THR A 143 -11.17 8.81 2.80
C THR A 143 -11.84 8.95 4.16
N ALA A 144 -11.92 10.17 4.70
CA ALA A 144 -12.27 10.42 6.09
C ALA A 144 -13.72 10.11 6.43
N ASP A 145 -14.64 10.43 5.54
CA ASP A 145 -16.06 10.21 5.79
C ASP A 145 -16.45 8.77 5.43
N ILE A 146 -16.68 7.96 6.45
CA ILE A 146 -17.05 6.54 6.31
C ILE A 146 -18.44 6.34 5.69
N SER A 147 -19.29 7.35 5.73
CA SER A 147 -20.65 7.29 5.16
C SER A 147 -20.67 7.55 3.66
N GLN A 148 -19.64 8.22 3.12
CA GLN A 148 -19.56 8.62 1.72
C GLN A 148 -18.85 7.57 0.85
N ILE A 149 -19.50 6.44 0.63
CA ILE A 149 -18.93 5.33 -0.17
C ILE A 149 -18.67 5.73 -1.62
N ASP A 150 -19.47 6.62 -2.20
CA ASP A 150 -19.23 7.08 -3.57
C ASP A 150 -17.99 7.98 -3.68
N GLN A 151 -17.72 8.83 -2.69
CA GLN A 151 -16.47 9.57 -2.61
C GLN A 151 -15.28 8.62 -2.47
N LEU A 152 -15.37 7.61 -1.60
CA LEU A 152 -14.33 6.57 -1.50
C LEU A 152 -14.03 5.91 -2.85
N LYS A 153 -15.06 5.58 -3.62
CA LYS A 153 -14.88 4.98 -4.96
C LYS A 153 -14.15 5.93 -5.92
N LEU A 154 -14.54 7.22 -5.91
CA LEU A 154 -13.87 8.24 -6.73
C LEU A 154 -12.39 8.37 -6.35
N ASP A 155 -12.09 8.43 -5.06
CA ASP A 155 -10.71 8.48 -4.55
C ASP A 155 -9.91 7.23 -4.93
N CYS A 156 -10.51 6.04 -4.85
CA CYS A 156 -9.88 4.79 -5.27
C CYS A 156 -9.58 4.76 -6.77
N VAL A 157 -10.48 5.27 -7.60
CA VAL A 157 -10.28 5.37 -9.06
C VAL A 157 -9.15 6.34 -9.36
N ASP A 158 -9.12 7.52 -8.72
CA ASP A 158 -8.03 8.49 -8.89
C ASP A 158 -6.69 7.89 -8.45
N ALA A 159 -6.64 7.27 -7.27
CA ALA A 159 -5.44 6.60 -6.77
C ALA A 159 -4.92 5.52 -7.75
N LYS A 160 -5.79 4.62 -8.22
CA LYS A 160 -5.43 3.58 -9.19
C LYS A 160 -4.89 4.18 -10.49
N ARG A 161 -5.51 5.25 -11.00
CA ARG A 161 -5.06 5.96 -12.22
C ARG A 161 -3.69 6.61 -12.06
N ARG A 162 -3.35 7.06 -10.84
CA ARG A 162 -2.04 7.64 -10.51
C ARG A 162 -0.95 6.59 -10.29
N GLY A 163 -1.29 5.31 -10.14
CA GLY A 163 -0.34 4.23 -9.98
C GLY A 163 -0.20 3.70 -8.55
N PHE A 164 -1.09 4.08 -7.65
CA PHE A 164 -1.17 3.46 -6.32
C PHE A 164 -1.63 2.00 -6.41
N GLY A 165 -1.09 1.16 -5.51
CA GLY A 165 -1.43 -0.26 -5.43
C GLY A 165 -2.66 -0.56 -4.59
N GLY A 166 -3.05 0.39 -3.74
CA GLY A 166 -4.16 0.30 -2.80
C GLY A 166 -4.42 1.63 -2.11
N LYS A 167 -5.22 1.59 -1.04
CA LYS A 167 -5.60 2.77 -0.26
C LYS A 167 -5.72 2.40 1.22
N LEU A 168 -5.29 3.27 2.10
CA LEU A 168 -5.55 3.15 3.52
C LEU A 168 -7.06 3.33 3.78
N LEU A 169 -7.61 2.48 4.61
CA LEU A 169 -9.04 2.48 4.97
C LEU A 169 -9.17 2.59 6.49
N ILE A 170 -10.22 3.24 6.95
CA ILE A 170 -10.46 3.50 8.38
C ILE A 170 -11.69 2.77 8.91
N HIS A 171 -12.45 2.07 8.05
CA HIS A 171 -13.64 1.33 8.47
C HIS A 171 -13.84 0.08 7.60
N PRO A 172 -14.33 -1.05 8.16
CA PRO A 172 -14.59 -2.28 7.42
C PRO A 172 -15.55 -2.12 6.23
N SER A 173 -16.53 -1.22 6.30
CA SER A 173 -17.46 -0.95 5.18
C SER A 173 -16.78 -0.43 3.92
N GLN A 174 -15.57 0.13 4.05
CA GLN A 174 -14.80 0.65 2.93
C GLN A 174 -14.03 -0.45 2.17
N VAL A 175 -13.85 -1.63 2.76
CA VAL A 175 -13.00 -2.69 2.20
C VAL A 175 -13.51 -3.19 0.86
N LYS A 176 -14.75 -3.69 0.81
CA LYS A 176 -15.34 -4.23 -0.44
C LYS A 176 -15.39 -3.20 -1.58
N PRO A 177 -15.85 -1.94 -1.36
CA PRO A 177 -15.79 -0.91 -2.40
C PRO A 177 -14.38 -0.63 -2.91
N ALA A 178 -13.38 -0.54 -2.05
CA ALA A 178 -12.01 -0.32 -2.46
C ALA A 178 -11.45 -1.52 -3.24
N GLN A 179 -11.65 -2.74 -2.75
CA GLN A 179 -11.23 -3.97 -3.43
C GLN A 179 -11.81 -4.06 -4.85
N SER A 180 -13.08 -3.75 -5.04
CA SER A 180 -13.74 -3.81 -6.36
C SER A 180 -13.08 -2.91 -7.42
N ILE A 181 -12.33 -1.88 -6.99
CA ILE A 181 -11.63 -0.96 -7.88
C ILE A 181 -10.17 -1.37 -8.08
N PHE A 182 -9.45 -1.71 -7.01
CA PHE A 182 -8.02 -2.03 -7.10
C PHE A 182 -7.72 -3.42 -7.65
N LEU A 183 -8.61 -4.38 -7.40
CA LEU A 183 -8.44 -5.72 -7.95
C LEU A 183 -8.84 -5.75 -9.44
N PRO A 184 -8.16 -6.54 -10.27
CA PRO A 184 -8.60 -6.76 -11.64
C PRO A 184 -9.89 -7.58 -11.66
N SER A 185 -10.85 -7.18 -12.49
CA SER A 185 -12.06 -7.97 -12.71
C SER A 185 -11.78 -9.14 -13.66
N LYS A 186 -12.68 -10.13 -13.67
CA LYS A 186 -12.62 -11.23 -14.65
C LYS A 186 -12.74 -10.70 -16.09
N ASP A 187 -13.58 -9.69 -16.31
CA ASP A 187 -13.75 -9.05 -17.62
C ASP A 187 -12.45 -8.36 -18.10
N ASP A 188 -11.77 -7.62 -17.20
CA ASP A 188 -10.46 -7.03 -17.50
C ASP A 188 -9.42 -8.10 -17.85
N TYR A 189 -9.43 -9.24 -17.13
CA TYR A 189 -8.54 -10.36 -17.37
C TYR A 189 -8.77 -11.01 -18.74
N GLU A 190 -10.03 -11.31 -19.10
CA GLU A 190 -10.34 -11.92 -20.40
C GLU A 190 -9.99 -10.97 -21.55
N LYS A 191 -10.29 -9.68 -21.44
CA LYS A 191 -9.88 -8.66 -22.42
C LYS A 191 -8.36 -8.56 -22.55
N ALA A 192 -7.62 -8.62 -21.44
CA ALA A 192 -6.18 -8.62 -21.49
C ALA A 192 -5.61 -9.86 -22.19
N LYS A 193 -6.17 -11.04 -21.95
CA LYS A 193 -5.80 -12.29 -22.65
C LYS A 193 -6.07 -12.22 -24.15
N GLU A 194 -7.25 -11.72 -24.53
CA GLU A 194 -7.59 -11.53 -25.95
C GLU A 194 -6.59 -10.58 -26.62
N LEU A 195 -6.27 -9.45 -25.98
CA LEU A 195 -5.29 -8.49 -26.47
C LEU A 195 -3.91 -9.13 -26.68
N VAL A 196 -3.41 -9.88 -25.72
CA VAL A 196 -2.13 -10.58 -25.82
C VAL A 196 -2.14 -11.63 -26.93
N ALA A 197 -3.23 -12.40 -27.06
CA ALA A 197 -3.35 -13.44 -28.09
C ALA A 197 -3.36 -12.85 -29.51
N VAL A 198 -4.08 -11.74 -29.74
CA VAL A 198 -4.17 -11.06 -31.05
C VAL A 198 -2.81 -10.44 -31.41
N THR A 199 -2.08 -9.91 -30.43
CA THR A 199 -0.76 -9.27 -30.67
C THR A 199 0.37 -10.26 -30.92
N ALA A 200 0.26 -11.51 -30.49
CA ALA A 200 1.27 -12.54 -30.75
C ALA A 200 1.49 -12.83 -32.25
N SER A 201 0.53 -12.48 -33.10
CA SER A 201 0.54 -12.77 -34.53
C SER A 201 1.00 -11.59 -35.42
N GLN A 202 1.11 -10.36 -34.92
CA GLN A 202 1.43 -9.15 -35.73
C GLN A 202 2.19 -8.09 -34.89
N ALA A 203 3.14 -7.36 -35.54
CA ALA A 203 4.02 -6.39 -34.85
C ALA A 203 3.35 -5.04 -34.51
N VAL A 204 2.26 -4.66 -35.18
CA VAL A 204 1.46 -3.44 -34.91
C VAL A 204 0.01 -3.78 -35.17
N ILE A 205 -0.86 -3.57 -34.20
CA ILE A 205 -2.27 -3.95 -34.31
C ILE A 205 -3.15 -2.79 -33.88
N GLN A 206 -4.25 -2.64 -34.57
CA GLN A 206 -5.40 -1.86 -34.15
C GLN A 206 -6.40 -2.80 -33.46
N PHE A 207 -6.59 -2.65 -32.17
CA PHE A 207 -7.58 -3.39 -31.40
C PHE A 207 -8.61 -2.41 -30.84
N GLU A 208 -9.89 -2.68 -31.05
CA GLU A 208 -10.99 -1.78 -30.67
C GLU A 208 -10.79 -0.30 -31.11
N GLY A 209 -10.21 -0.05 -32.27
CA GLY A 209 -9.97 1.30 -32.77
C GLY A 209 -8.77 2.03 -32.17
N ARG A 210 -7.97 1.37 -31.31
CA ARG A 210 -6.77 1.92 -30.72
C ARG A 210 -5.51 1.25 -31.24
N MET A 211 -4.45 2.04 -31.42
CA MET A 211 -3.15 1.49 -31.75
C MET A 211 -2.58 0.80 -30.52
N ILE A 212 -2.23 -0.47 -30.65
CA ILE A 212 -1.60 -1.26 -29.59
C ILE A 212 -0.08 -1.20 -29.79
N ASP A 213 0.58 -0.63 -28.82
CA ASP A 213 2.04 -0.57 -28.73
C ASP A 213 2.58 -1.46 -27.59
N LYS A 214 3.91 -1.61 -27.53
CA LYS A 214 4.58 -2.40 -26.49
C LYS A 214 4.18 -2.02 -25.04
N PRO A 215 4.03 -0.74 -24.65
CA PRO A 215 3.55 -0.36 -23.33
C PRO A 215 2.15 -0.87 -22.97
N ILE A 216 1.22 -0.87 -23.93
CA ILE A 216 -0.15 -1.36 -23.73
C ILE A 216 -0.14 -2.88 -23.54
N LEU A 217 0.64 -3.59 -24.36
CA LEU A 217 0.81 -5.04 -24.22
C LEU A 217 1.39 -5.42 -22.86
N LYS A 218 2.45 -4.73 -22.43
CA LYS A 218 3.07 -4.95 -21.12
C LYS A 218 2.08 -4.74 -19.95
N LYS A 219 1.19 -3.75 -20.05
CA LYS A 219 0.14 -3.54 -19.05
C LYS A 219 -0.86 -4.70 -19.01
N ALA A 220 -1.23 -5.25 -20.17
CA ALA A 220 -2.12 -6.40 -20.26
C ALA A 220 -1.48 -7.65 -19.64
N GLU A 221 -0.21 -7.93 -19.93
CA GLU A 221 0.55 -9.02 -19.34
C GLU A 221 0.63 -8.89 -17.80
N GLN A 222 0.94 -7.69 -17.29
CA GLN A 222 0.97 -7.41 -15.86
C GLN A 222 -0.40 -7.59 -15.18
N LEU A 223 -1.49 -7.27 -15.87
CA LEU A 223 -2.84 -7.48 -15.35
C LEU A 223 -3.16 -8.97 -15.25
N ILE A 224 -2.83 -9.76 -16.27
CA ILE A 224 -2.98 -11.22 -16.29
C ILE A 224 -2.22 -11.82 -15.12
N GLU A 225 -0.93 -11.51 -15.00
CA GLU A 225 -0.08 -12.01 -13.91
C GLU A 225 -0.61 -11.64 -12.52
N LYS A 226 -1.12 -10.42 -12.35
CA LYS A 226 -1.74 -9.98 -11.09
C LYS A 226 -3.01 -10.77 -10.79
N TYR A 227 -3.86 -11.01 -11.79
CA TYR A 227 -5.10 -11.77 -11.63
C TYR A 227 -4.80 -13.22 -11.25
N ASP A 228 -3.88 -13.87 -11.96
CA ASP A 228 -3.50 -15.28 -11.72
C ASP A 228 -2.95 -15.47 -10.30
N ARG A 229 -2.03 -14.59 -9.84
CA ARG A 229 -1.52 -14.59 -8.45
C ARG A 229 -2.63 -14.44 -7.40
N LEU A 230 -3.62 -13.60 -7.67
CA LEU A 230 -4.76 -13.42 -6.77
C LEU A 230 -5.64 -14.67 -6.70
N MET A 231 -5.83 -15.36 -7.80
CA MET A 231 -6.62 -16.60 -7.85
C MET A 231 -5.90 -17.77 -7.17
N GLU A 232 -4.58 -17.86 -7.27
CA GLU A 232 -3.74 -18.85 -6.60
C GLU A 232 -3.69 -18.67 -5.08
N SER A 233 -3.75 -17.41 -4.61
CA SER A 233 -3.54 -17.08 -3.19
C SER A 233 -4.67 -17.48 -2.24
N LYS A 234 -5.74 -18.15 -2.71
CA LYS A 234 -6.94 -18.56 -1.91
C LYS A 234 -7.62 -17.43 -1.12
N VAL A 235 -7.08 -16.22 -1.15
CA VAL A 235 -7.65 -15.05 -0.48
C VAL A 235 -8.98 -14.63 -1.14
N PHE A 236 -9.19 -15.05 -2.38
CA PHE A 236 -10.40 -14.75 -3.16
C PHE A 236 -11.62 -15.58 -2.77
N ASP A 237 -11.44 -16.80 -2.24
CA ASP A 237 -12.57 -17.67 -1.90
C ASP A 237 -13.23 -17.37 -0.55
N ALA A 238 -12.56 -16.62 0.32
CA ALA A 238 -13.11 -16.24 1.63
C ALA A 238 -14.13 -15.08 1.57
N HIS A 239 -14.43 -14.55 0.39
CA HIS A 239 -15.26 -13.33 0.23
C HIS A 239 -16.38 -13.49 -0.81
N ARG A 240 -16.78 -14.74 -1.14
CA ARG A 240 -18.00 -15.03 -1.91
C ARG A 240 -19.20 -15.31 -1.04
#